data_700736f2e15888ebebee5ef94a0f46ec
#
_entry.id   700736f2e15888ebebee5ef94a0f46ec
#
_cell.length_a   1.000
_cell.length_b   1.000
_cell.length_c   1.000
_cell.angle_alpha   90.00
_cell.angle_beta   90.00
_cell.angle_gamma   90.00
#
_symmetry.space_group_name_H-M   'P 1'
#
loop_
_entity.id
_entity.type
_entity.pdbx_description
1 polymer ?
#
loop_
_entity_poly.entity_id
_entity_poly.type
_entity_poly.pdbx_seq_one_letter_code
_entity_poly.pdbx_strand_id
1 'polypeptide(L)'
;MPHLLTRGELDPQDLVVLCDLVRFGVLAADQIARRYGDPSLAAIRIPILRDGRVILKWRDTLDGAHVYSPTSLGKHLCGVEVDRLTTNERHLAHDVAVVDLADYLLSHSPDLEWATERELRRVLDAVGPPRPHLPGDNRHRPDGLLLGGGQRVAIELEHSDKFEQRYTRISRWFATEYRLDRVRWYVDQPRIVRRLRQINEQHGFVRDIPLEIEPFPPGVVIRKRPDRFERPDRFEA
;
A
#
# COMPACT_ATOMS: atom_id res chain seq x y z
N MET A 1 12.37 -31.25 11.61
CA MET A 1 11.42 -30.51 10.77
C MET A 1 11.27 -29.11 11.36
N PRO A 2 11.20 -28.05 10.53
CA PRO A 2 10.93 -26.72 11.08
C PRO A 2 9.54 -26.71 11.76
N HIS A 3 9.47 -26.14 12.94
CA HIS A 3 8.23 -25.95 13.68
C HIS A 3 7.37 -24.91 12.95
N LEU A 4 6.13 -25.26 12.63
CA LEU A 4 5.15 -24.30 12.10
C LEU A 4 4.39 -23.66 13.26
N LEU A 5 4.40 -22.33 13.35
CA LEU A 5 3.64 -21.64 14.37
C LEU A 5 2.14 -21.87 14.17
N THR A 6 1.44 -22.03 15.28
CA THR A 6 -0.03 -22.04 15.36
C THR A 6 -0.55 -20.71 15.87
N ARG A 7 -1.85 -20.45 15.71
CA ARG A 7 -2.46 -19.20 16.19
C ARG A 7 -2.32 -19.02 17.71
N GLY A 8 -2.32 -20.11 18.48
CA GLY A 8 -2.18 -20.08 19.94
C GLY A 8 -0.77 -19.73 20.43
N GLU A 9 0.23 -19.80 19.56
CA GLU A 9 1.63 -19.44 19.84
C GLU A 9 1.98 -18.00 19.44
N LEU A 10 1.06 -17.32 18.72
CA LEU A 10 1.22 -15.93 18.35
C LEU A 10 0.83 -15.02 19.52
N ASP A 11 1.68 -14.06 19.80
CA ASP A 11 1.38 -12.94 20.68
C ASP A 11 0.26 -12.08 20.08
N PRO A 12 -0.62 -11.43 20.84
CA PRO A 12 -1.60 -10.48 20.31
C PRO A 12 -0.98 -9.42 19.40
N GLN A 13 0.23 -8.95 19.70
CA GLN A 13 0.94 -7.97 18.89
C GLN A 13 1.43 -8.58 17.57
N ASP A 14 1.80 -9.86 17.54
CA ASP A 14 2.12 -10.57 16.28
C ASP A 14 0.91 -10.60 15.36
N LEU A 15 -0.29 -10.78 15.90
CA LEU A 15 -1.53 -10.77 15.11
C LEU A 15 -1.78 -9.39 14.49
N VAL A 16 -1.52 -8.29 15.20
CA VAL A 16 -1.60 -6.92 14.66
C VAL A 16 -0.65 -6.76 13.47
N VAL A 17 0.63 -7.11 13.67
CA VAL A 17 1.65 -7.05 12.61
C VAL A 17 1.26 -7.91 11.42
N LEU A 18 0.77 -9.13 11.69
CA LEU A 18 0.38 -10.08 10.65
C LEU A 18 -0.84 -9.60 9.86
N CYS A 19 -1.83 -9.01 10.55
CA CYS A 19 -3.00 -8.44 9.89
C CYS A 19 -2.60 -7.30 8.96
N ASP A 20 -1.72 -6.40 9.38
CA ASP A 20 -1.24 -5.32 8.53
C ASP A 20 -0.39 -5.85 7.36
N LEU A 21 0.47 -6.85 7.59
CA LEU A 21 1.18 -7.53 6.49
C LEU A 21 0.22 -8.13 5.46
N VAL A 22 -0.89 -8.71 5.90
CA VAL A 22 -1.90 -9.29 4.99
C VAL A 22 -2.65 -8.20 4.24
N ARG A 23 -3.05 -7.13 4.92
CA ARG A 23 -3.79 -6.01 4.35
C ARG A 23 -2.96 -5.23 3.33
N PHE A 24 -1.75 -4.83 3.69
CA PHE A 24 -0.85 -4.07 2.80
C PHE A 24 -0.06 -4.96 1.83
N GLY A 25 0.18 -6.22 2.18
CA GLY A 25 0.97 -7.17 1.40
C GLY A 25 2.46 -7.13 1.69
N VAL A 26 2.98 -6.02 2.20
CA VAL A 26 4.37 -5.84 2.61
C VAL A 26 4.47 -4.86 3.77
N LEU A 27 5.50 -5.04 4.62
CA LEU A 27 5.97 -4.06 5.58
C LEU A 27 7.51 -4.07 5.61
N ALA A 28 8.11 -2.90 5.76
CA ALA A 28 9.54 -2.80 6.08
C ALA A 28 9.77 -3.09 7.58
N ALA A 29 11.01 -3.44 7.95
CA ALA A 29 11.37 -3.79 9.34
C ALA A 29 11.03 -2.68 10.35
N ASP A 30 11.26 -1.43 10.00
CA ASP A 30 10.92 -0.27 10.83
C ASP A 30 9.41 -0.04 10.94
N GLN A 31 8.64 -0.34 9.87
CA GLN A 31 7.20 -0.32 9.92
C GLN A 31 6.65 -1.41 10.86
N ILE A 32 7.24 -2.60 10.84
CA ILE A 32 6.94 -3.66 11.81
C ILE A 32 7.28 -3.22 13.24
N ALA A 33 8.45 -2.57 13.43
CA ALA A 33 8.86 -2.07 14.73
C ALA A 33 7.88 -1.04 15.31
N ARG A 34 7.33 -0.16 14.48
CA ARG A 34 6.27 0.78 14.90
C ARG A 34 5.01 0.07 15.42
N ARG A 35 4.63 -1.05 14.81
CA ARG A 35 3.46 -1.84 15.24
C ARG A 35 3.68 -2.55 16.59
N TYR A 36 4.91 -2.95 16.87
CA TYR A 36 5.26 -3.46 18.18
C TYR A 36 5.40 -2.36 19.24
N GLY A 37 5.57 -1.11 18.84
CA GLY A 37 5.85 0.01 19.75
C GLY A 37 7.25 -0.04 20.38
N ASP A 38 8.00 -1.12 20.17
CA ASP A 38 9.35 -1.35 20.69
C ASP A 38 10.23 -2.03 19.63
N PRO A 39 11.29 -1.35 19.14
CA PRO A 39 12.23 -1.93 18.18
C PRO A 39 12.93 -3.19 18.70
N SER A 40 13.19 -3.28 20.01
CA SER A 40 13.84 -4.46 20.62
C SER A 40 12.93 -5.67 20.56
N LEU A 41 11.64 -5.48 20.82
CA LEU A 41 10.65 -6.53 20.69
C LEU A 41 10.52 -6.99 19.23
N ALA A 42 10.48 -6.07 18.29
CA ALA A 42 10.46 -6.39 16.86
C ALA A 42 11.70 -7.20 16.43
N ALA A 43 12.89 -6.86 16.93
CA ALA A 43 14.13 -7.59 16.66
C ALA A 43 14.08 -9.05 17.13
N ILE A 44 13.36 -9.33 18.21
CA ILE A 44 13.14 -10.69 18.72
C ILE A 44 12.03 -11.41 17.94
N ARG A 45 10.90 -10.73 17.67
CA ARG A 45 9.72 -11.38 17.09
C ARG A 45 9.83 -11.66 15.60
N ILE A 46 10.46 -10.77 14.81
CA ILE A 46 10.64 -10.97 13.36
C ILE A 46 11.34 -12.31 13.03
N PRO A 47 12.48 -12.69 13.65
CA PRO A 47 13.07 -14.01 13.47
C PRO A 47 12.11 -15.16 13.79
N ILE A 48 11.36 -15.08 14.89
CA ILE A 48 10.40 -16.12 15.31
C ILE A 48 9.31 -16.31 14.26
N LEU A 49 8.70 -15.21 13.78
CA LEU A 49 7.67 -15.27 12.74
C LEU A 49 8.21 -15.81 11.41
N ARG A 50 9.44 -15.45 11.05
CA ARG A 50 10.11 -15.95 9.84
C ARG A 50 10.42 -17.45 9.95
N ASP A 51 11.02 -17.88 11.05
CA ASP A 51 11.43 -19.28 11.27
C ASP A 51 10.19 -20.17 11.44
N GLY A 52 9.11 -19.66 12.02
CA GLY A 52 7.77 -20.27 12.03
C GLY A 52 7.03 -20.22 10.69
N ARG A 53 7.65 -19.68 9.63
CA ARG A 53 7.12 -19.57 8.27
C ARG A 53 5.83 -18.77 8.14
N VAL A 54 5.59 -17.87 9.05
CA VAL A 54 4.42 -16.97 9.03
C VAL A 54 4.65 -15.78 8.11
N ILE A 55 5.89 -15.30 8.08
CA ILE A 55 6.34 -14.22 7.19
C ILE A 55 7.52 -14.66 6.32
N LEU A 56 7.64 -14.02 5.16
CA LEU A 56 8.73 -14.19 4.20
C LEU A 56 9.55 -12.89 4.14
N LYS A 57 10.88 -13.01 4.25
CA LYS A 57 11.81 -11.90 4.03
C LYS A 57 12.13 -11.78 2.54
N TRP A 58 11.97 -10.60 1.98
CA TRP A 58 12.40 -10.29 0.62
C TRP A 58 13.92 -10.26 0.51
N ARG A 59 14.44 -10.63 -0.66
CA ARG A 59 15.87 -10.69 -0.93
C ARG A 59 16.50 -9.30 -0.90
N ASP A 60 15.84 -8.33 -1.54
CA ASP A 60 16.35 -6.96 -1.63
C ASP A 60 15.92 -6.16 -0.41
N THR A 61 16.74 -5.19 -0.03
CA THR A 61 16.43 -4.18 0.99
C THR A 61 15.99 -2.87 0.31
N LEU A 62 15.35 -2.01 1.07
CA LEU A 62 15.00 -0.66 0.66
C LEU A 62 15.67 0.33 1.62
N ASP A 63 16.64 1.11 1.13
CA ASP A 63 17.52 1.97 1.95
C ASP A 63 18.11 1.22 3.17
N GLY A 64 18.56 -0.03 2.94
CA GLY A 64 19.10 -0.90 3.97
C GLY A 64 18.05 -1.62 4.84
N ALA A 65 16.81 -1.22 4.83
CA ALA A 65 15.75 -1.87 5.59
C ALA A 65 15.27 -3.16 4.90
N HIS A 66 15.16 -4.25 5.66
CA HIS A 66 14.55 -5.47 5.17
C HIS A 66 13.03 -5.30 5.01
N VAL A 67 12.48 -5.95 3.98
CA VAL A 67 11.04 -5.96 3.69
C VAL A 67 10.51 -7.38 3.88
N TYR A 68 9.30 -7.48 4.40
CA TYR A 68 8.63 -8.73 4.70
C TYR A 68 7.25 -8.78 4.06
N SER A 69 6.77 -9.98 3.75
CA SER A 69 5.41 -10.23 3.28
C SER A 69 4.82 -11.45 4.01
N PRO A 70 3.49 -11.58 4.08
CA PRO A 70 2.86 -12.74 4.70
C PRO A 70 3.01 -13.97 3.80
N THR A 71 3.23 -15.14 4.38
CA THR A 71 3.11 -16.43 3.70
C THR A 71 1.65 -16.86 3.61
N SER A 72 1.38 -17.99 2.94
CA SER A 72 0.04 -18.58 2.95
C SER A 72 -0.40 -18.99 4.36
N LEU A 73 0.53 -19.50 5.19
CA LEU A 73 0.27 -19.78 6.59
C LEU A 73 -0.06 -18.50 7.36
N GLY A 74 0.72 -17.43 7.18
CA GLY A 74 0.46 -16.14 7.81
C GLY A 74 -0.92 -15.58 7.48
N LYS A 75 -1.32 -15.64 6.23
CA LYS A 75 -2.67 -15.24 5.80
C LYS A 75 -3.76 -16.05 6.49
N HIS A 76 -3.56 -17.36 6.58
CA HIS A 76 -4.51 -18.25 7.26
C HIS A 76 -4.63 -17.92 8.76
N LEU A 77 -3.50 -17.72 9.44
CA LEU A 77 -3.48 -17.43 10.88
C LEU A 77 -4.08 -16.05 11.22
N CYS A 78 -3.88 -15.06 10.36
CA CYS A 78 -4.47 -13.72 10.51
C CYS A 78 -6.00 -13.77 10.43
N GLY A 79 -6.58 -14.56 9.50
CA GLY A 79 -8.02 -14.68 9.32
C GLY A 79 -8.67 -13.46 8.64
N VAL A 80 -7.88 -12.50 8.12
CA VAL A 80 -8.38 -11.35 7.36
C VAL A 80 -8.58 -11.74 5.90
N GLU A 81 -9.77 -11.50 5.38
CA GLU A 81 -10.07 -11.69 3.97
C GLU A 81 -9.65 -10.47 3.16
N VAL A 82 -8.78 -10.69 2.19
CA VAL A 82 -8.31 -9.67 1.23
C VAL A 82 -8.28 -10.26 -0.17
N ASP A 83 -8.37 -9.39 -1.17
CA ASP A 83 -8.17 -9.78 -2.58
C ASP A 83 -6.78 -10.39 -2.79
N ARG A 84 -6.71 -11.41 -3.65
CA ARG A 84 -5.45 -12.06 -4.02
C ARG A 84 -4.65 -11.16 -4.97
N LEU A 85 -4.00 -10.15 -4.42
CA LEU A 85 -3.01 -9.35 -5.15
C LEU A 85 -1.62 -9.94 -4.92
N THR A 86 -0.90 -10.13 -6.01
CA THR A 86 0.50 -10.58 -5.94
C THR A 86 1.39 -9.38 -5.67
N THR A 87 2.13 -9.42 -4.58
CA THR A 87 3.20 -8.44 -4.33
C THR A 87 4.26 -8.59 -5.41
N ASN A 88 4.60 -7.48 -6.06
CA ASN A 88 5.59 -7.46 -7.13
C ASN A 88 6.85 -6.73 -6.65
N GLU A 89 8.00 -7.36 -6.84
CA GLU A 89 9.30 -6.77 -6.49
C GLU A 89 9.50 -5.35 -7.06
N ARG A 90 8.97 -5.08 -8.25
CA ARG A 90 9.06 -3.75 -8.89
C ARG A 90 8.29 -2.66 -8.15
N HIS A 91 7.29 -3.02 -7.37
CA HIS A 91 6.41 -2.10 -6.64
C HIS A 91 6.72 -2.02 -5.15
N LEU A 92 7.68 -2.81 -4.62
CA LEU A 92 7.98 -2.85 -3.18
C LEU A 92 8.22 -1.48 -2.57
N ALA A 93 8.99 -0.61 -3.24
CA ALA A 93 9.27 0.73 -2.73
C ALA A 93 8.01 1.61 -2.67
N HIS A 94 7.15 1.48 -3.66
CA HIS A 94 5.85 2.15 -3.69
C HIS A 94 4.93 1.59 -2.59
N ASP A 95 4.80 0.25 -2.51
CA ASP A 95 3.92 -0.39 -1.54
C ASP A 95 4.31 -0.05 -0.09
N VAL A 96 5.63 0.00 0.21
CA VAL A 96 6.14 0.44 1.51
C VAL A 96 5.83 1.92 1.78
N ALA A 97 5.94 2.80 0.78
CA ALA A 97 5.60 4.21 0.94
C ALA A 97 4.09 4.45 1.13
N VAL A 98 3.24 3.62 0.53
CA VAL A 98 1.79 3.63 0.78
C VAL A 98 1.48 3.31 2.25
N VAL A 99 2.23 2.40 2.88
CA VAL A 99 2.09 2.12 4.33
C VAL A 99 2.46 3.35 5.16
N ASP A 100 3.60 4.01 4.85
CA ASP A 100 4.02 5.23 5.56
C ASP A 100 2.99 6.36 5.39
N LEU A 101 2.39 6.49 4.20
CA LEU A 101 1.30 7.44 3.94
C LEU A 101 0.04 7.12 4.76
N ALA A 102 -0.36 5.87 4.81
CA ALA A 102 -1.50 5.43 5.63
C ALA A 102 -1.26 5.72 7.12
N ASP A 103 -0.09 5.33 7.65
CA ASP A 103 0.30 5.59 9.03
C ASP A 103 0.27 7.09 9.34
N TYR A 104 0.79 7.94 8.43
CA TYR A 104 0.76 9.39 8.59
C TYR A 104 -0.68 9.93 8.66
N LEU A 105 -1.52 9.57 7.70
CA LEU A 105 -2.91 10.07 7.61
C LEU A 105 -3.74 9.67 8.83
N LEU A 106 -3.63 8.41 9.26
CA LEU A 106 -4.36 7.90 10.41
C LEU A 106 -3.87 8.52 11.73
N SER A 107 -2.57 8.81 11.87
CA SER A 107 -2.03 9.47 13.06
C SER A 107 -2.50 10.92 13.22
N HIS A 108 -2.81 11.60 12.11
CA HIS A 108 -3.31 12.98 12.11
C HIS A 108 -4.84 13.09 12.10
N SER A 109 -5.53 11.97 11.87
CA SER A 109 -6.99 11.92 11.78
C SER A 109 -7.47 10.56 12.30
N PRO A 110 -7.50 10.34 13.62
CA PRO A 110 -7.77 9.05 14.23
C PRO A 110 -9.21 8.54 14.00
N ASP A 111 -10.12 9.42 13.60
CA ASP A 111 -11.51 9.06 13.27
C ASP A 111 -11.66 8.50 11.85
N LEU A 112 -10.56 8.44 11.09
CA LEU A 112 -10.54 7.88 9.75
C LEU A 112 -10.06 6.43 9.77
N GLU A 113 -10.55 5.66 8.81
CA GLU A 113 -10.13 4.30 8.55
C GLU A 113 -9.44 4.22 7.19
N TRP A 114 -8.45 3.34 7.07
CA TRP A 114 -7.78 3.06 5.81
C TRP A 114 -8.19 1.68 5.29
N ALA A 115 -8.77 1.64 4.10
CA ALA A 115 -8.90 0.40 3.33
C ALA A 115 -7.79 0.33 2.28
N THR A 116 -7.03 -0.76 2.31
CA THR A 116 -5.93 -1.00 1.37
C THR A 116 -6.46 -1.38 -0.02
N GLU A 117 -5.62 -1.29 -1.06
CA GLU A 117 -5.95 -1.80 -2.40
C GLU A 117 -6.53 -3.23 -2.37
N ARG A 118 -6.08 -4.06 -1.40
CA ARG A 118 -6.52 -5.45 -1.23
C ARG A 118 -7.92 -5.59 -0.62
N GLU A 119 -8.41 -4.55 0.04
CA GLU A 119 -9.72 -4.51 0.70
C GLU A 119 -10.77 -3.76 -0.13
N LEU A 120 -10.32 -2.98 -1.13
CA LEU A 120 -11.16 -2.04 -1.88
C LEU A 120 -12.40 -2.67 -2.48
N ARG A 121 -12.27 -3.87 -3.06
CA ARG A 121 -13.40 -4.55 -3.68
C ARG A 121 -14.53 -4.75 -2.66
N ARG A 122 -14.21 -5.30 -1.50
CA ARG A 122 -15.19 -5.56 -0.43
C ARG A 122 -15.84 -4.27 0.06
N VAL A 123 -15.03 -3.22 0.26
CA VAL A 123 -15.52 -1.93 0.77
C VAL A 123 -16.43 -1.25 -0.26
N LEU A 124 -16.04 -1.22 -1.53
CA LEU A 124 -16.83 -0.60 -2.58
C LEU A 124 -18.09 -1.40 -2.92
N ASP A 125 -18.00 -2.73 -2.92
CA ASP A 125 -19.17 -3.60 -3.19
C ASP A 125 -20.24 -3.48 -2.09
N ALA A 126 -19.86 -3.12 -0.85
CA ALA A 126 -20.80 -2.81 0.23
C ALA A 126 -21.60 -1.53 -0.03
N VAL A 127 -21.10 -0.61 -0.85
CA VAL A 127 -21.78 0.65 -1.24
C VAL A 127 -22.76 0.43 -2.38
N GLY A 128 -22.49 -0.51 -3.26
CA GLY A 128 -23.34 -0.83 -4.40
C GLY A 128 -22.57 -1.47 -5.56
N PRO A 129 -23.29 -1.96 -6.58
CA PRO A 129 -22.66 -2.59 -7.71
C PRO A 129 -21.81 -1.58 -8.50
N PRO A 130 -20.68 -2.02 -9.10
CA PRO A 130 -19.91 -1.16 -9.98
C PRO A 130 -20.75 -0.76 -11.20
N ARG A 131 -20.49 0.44 -11.75
CA ARG A 131 -21.08 0.81 -13.05
C ARG A 131 -20.68 -0.19 -14.11
N PRO A 132 -21.56 -0.50 -15.07
CA PRO A 132 -21.20 -1.30 -16.23
C PRO A 132 -19.95 -0.71 -16.90
N HIS A 133 -18.91 -1.52 -17.06
CA HIS A 133 -17.68 -1.07 -17.70
C HIS A 133 -17.88 -0.95 -19.20
N LEU A 134 -17.36 0.16 -19.76
CA LEU A 134 -17.20 0.25 -21.21
C LEU A 134 -16.12 -0.75 -21.64
N PRO A 135 -16.25 -1.38 -22.83
CA PRO A 135 -15.23 -2.29 -23.36
C PRO A 135 -13.86 -1.60 -23.39
N GLY A 136 -12.85 -2.22 -22.81
CA GLY A 136 -11.49 -1.68 -22.73
C GLY A 136 -11.12 -0.99 -21.42
N ASP A 137 -12.04 -0.85 -20.48
CA ASP A 137 -11.75 -0.32 -19.14
C ASP A 137 -10.99 -1.35 -18.30
N ASN A 138 -9.67 -1.19 -18.23
CA ASN A 138 -8.90 -1.82 -17.17
C ASN A 138 -9.31 -1.17 -15.85
N ARG A 139 -9.88 -1.95 -14.94
CA ARG A 139 -10.26 -1.49 -13.59
C ARG A 139 -9.02 -0.94 -12.90
N HIS A 140 -8.96 0.38 -12.76
CA HIS A 140 -7.95 0.99 -11.92
C HIS A 140 -8.30 0.70 -10.45
N ARG A 141 -7.28 0.52 -9.63
CA ARG A 141 -7.43 0.41 -8.17
C ARG A 141 -6.58 1.52 -7.57
N PRO A 142 -7.15 2.40 -6.76
CA PRO A 142 -6.36 3.34 -5.98
C PRO A 142 -5.47 2.61 -4.97
N ASP A 143 -4.39 3.25 -4.57
CA ASP A 143 -3.44 2.70 -3.60
C ASP A 143 -4.07 2.51 -2.21
N GLY A 144 -5.14 3.27 -1.93
CA GLY A 144 -5.95 3.11 -0.74
C GLY A 144 -7.24 3.91 -0.79
N LEU A 145 -8.09 3.69 0.21
CA LEU A 145 -9.31 4.44 0.43
C LEU A 145 -9.37 4.91 1.88
N LEU A 146 -9.52 6.21 2.06
CA LEU A 146 -9.71 6.80 3.36
C LEU A 146 -11.21 6.95 3.62
N LEU A 147 -11.66 6.42 4.75
CA LEU A 147 -13.06 6.34 5.14
C LEU A 147 -13.28 7.12 6.44
N GLY A 148 -14.29 7.96 6.48
CA GLY A 148 -14.69 8.67 7.69
C GLY A 148 -15.56 9.88 7.39
N GLY A 149 -16.33 10.33 8.37
CA GLY A 149 -17.27 11.45 8.21
C GLY A 149 -18.30 11.26 7.08
N GLY A 150 -18.61 10.00 6.74
CA GLY A 150 -19.50 9.66 5.62
C GLY A 150 -18.85 9.83 4.24
N GLN A 151 -17.56 10.09 4.16
CA GLN A 151 -16.81 10.27 2.89
C GLN A 151 -15.91 9.07 2.58
N ARG A 152 -15.69 8.86 1.28
CA ARG A 152 -14.81 7.84 0.69
C ARG A 152 -13.84 8.53 -0.25
N VAL A 153 -12.62 8.75 0.23
CA VAL A 153 -11.58 9.48 -0.48
C VAL A 153 -10.58 8.48 -1.06
N ALA A 154 -10.54 8.35 -2.38
CA ALA A 154 -9.50 7.55 -3.02
C ALA A 154 -8.14 8.24 -2.88
N ILE A 155 -7.13 7.46 -2.53
CA ILE A 155 -5.76 7.93 -2.34
C ILE A 155 -4.86 7.31 -3.41
N GLU A 156 -4.09 8.16 -4.06
CA GLU A 156 -3.03 7.80 -5.02
C GLU A 156 -1.70 8.37 -4.55
N LEU A 157 -0.66 7.55 -4.58
CA LEU A 157 0.71 7.97 -4.33
C LEU A 157 1.51 7.87 -5.63
N GLU A 158 2.02 8.99 -6.14
CA GLU A 158 2.69 9.02 -7.42
C GLU A 158 4.09 9.65 -7.32
N HIS A 159 5.11 8.86 -7.58
CA HIS A 159 6.51 9.27 -7.54
C HIS A 159 7.23 9.11 -8.89
N SER A 160 6.58 8.43 -9.84
CA SER A 160 7.17 8.15 -11.16
C SER A 160 6.35 8.79 -12.26
N ASP A 161 7.03 9.49 -13.19
CA ASP A 161 6.35 10.10 -14.32
C ASP A 161 5.86 9.03 -15.30
N LYS A 162 4.56 8.91 -15.44
CA LYS A 162 3.89 7.99 -16.36
C LYS A 162 3.54 8.71 -17.66
N PHE A 163 3.33 7.95 -18.72
CA PHE A 163 2.80 8.52 -19.96
C PHE A 163 1.42 9.14 -19.73
N GLU A 164 1.15 10.25 -20.44
CA GLU A 164 -0.11 10.99 -20.34
C GLU A 164 -1.35 10.12 -20.49
N GLN A 165 -1.33 9.19 -21.45
CA GLN A 165 -2.42 8.24 -21.66
C GLN A 165 -2.78 7.42 -20.41
N ARG A 166 -1.79 7.10 -19.57
CA ARG A 166 -2.04 6.36 -18.33
C ARG A 166 -2.74 7.23 -17.30
N TYR A 167 -2.31 8.48 -17.13
CA TYR A 167 -2.99 9.44 -16.25
C TYR A 167 -4.41 9.73 -16.72
N THR A 168 -4.60 9.97 -18.03
CA THR A 168 -5.92 10.18 -18.63
C THR A 168 -6.87 9.00 -18.34
N ARG A 169 -6.38 7.75 -18.48
CA ARG A 169 -7.16 6.56 -18.19
C ARG A 169 -7.54 6.46 -16.70
N ILE A 170 -6.59 6.72 -15.80
CA ILE A 170 -6.84 6.72 -14.35
C ILE A 170 -7.86 7.80 -13.98
N SER A 171 -7.67 9.03 -14.45
CA SER A 171 -8.59 10.15 -14.19
C SER A 171 -9.99 9.88 -14.73
N ARG A 172 -10.09 9.27 -15.91
CA ARG A 172 -11.39 8.86 -16.48
C ARG A 172 -12.07 7.81 -15.62
N TRP A 173 -11.34 6.85 -15.09
CA TRP A 173 -11.90 5.86 -14.17
C TRP A 173 -12.45 6.53 -12.93
N PHE A 174 -11.70 7.43 -12.29
CA PHE A 174 -12.18 8.19 -11.13
C PHE A 174 -13.45 8.99 -11.45
N ALA A 175 -13.49 9.67 -12.59
CA ALA A 175 -14.66 10.45 -13.00
C ALA A 175 -15.94 9.61 -13.18
N THR A 176 -15.81 8.30 -13.37
CA THR A 176 -16.93 7.38 -13.54
C THR A 176 -17.23 6.53 -12.31
N GLU A 177 -16.37 6.55 -11.29
CA GLU A 177 -16.54 5.74 -10.07
C GLU A 177 -17.40 6.48 -9.02
N TYR A 178 -18.70 6.40 -9.21
CA TYR A 178 -19.71 7.11 -8.38
C TYR A 178 -19.71 6.69 -6.89
N ARG A 179 -19.01 5.62 -6.53
CA ARG A 179 -18.88 5.17 -5.13
C ARG A 179 -17.83 5.95 -4.35
N LEU A 180 -17.11 6.87 -5.00
CA LEU A 180 -16.11 7.75 -4.41
C LEU A 180 -16.66 9.15 -4.28
N ASP A 181 -16.32 9.85 -3.20
CA ASP A 181 -16.70 11.23 -2.95
C ASP A 181 -15.56 12.19 -3.32
N ARG A 182 -14.31 11.71 -3.32
CA ARG A 182 -13.13 12.53 -3.56
C ARG A 182 -11.95 11.69 -4.05
N VAL A 183 -11.00 12.32 -4.75
CA VAL A 183 -9.71 11.72 -5.12
C VAL A 183 -8.59 12.63 -4.66
N ARG A 184 -7.62 12.07 -3.94
CA ARG A 184 -6.43 12.79 -3.49
C ARG A 184 -5.17 12.10 -3.98
N TRP A 185 -4.34 12.87 -4.69
CA TRP A 185 -3.04 12.46 -5.18
C TRP A 185 -1.95 13.04 -4.29
N TYR A 186 -1.07 12.19 -3.81
CA TYR A 186 0.18 12.59 -3.17
C TYR A 186 1.32 12.48 -4.18
N VAL A 187 2.02 13.59 -4.43
CA VAL A 187 2.98 13.71 -5.53
C VAL A 187 4.24 14.41 -5.05
N ASP A 188 5.41 13.83 -5.30
CA ASP A 188 6.72 14.40 -4.92
C ASP A 188 7.35 15.28 -6.02
N GLN A 189 6.86 15.21 -7.28
CA GLN A 189 7.48 15.85 -8.43
C GLN A 189 6.60 16.94 -9.06
N PRO A 190 7.08 18.19 -9.13
CA PRO A 190 6.31 19.30 -9.72
C PRO A 190 5.87 19.07 -11.17
N ARG A 191 6.63 18.29 -11.95
CA ARG A 191 6.25 17.95 -13.32
C ARG A 191 5.00 17.07 -13.40
N ILE A 192 4.84 16.13 -12.43
CA ILE A 192 3.68 15.27 -12.35
C ILE A 192 2.46 16.10 -11.95
N VAL A 193 2.62 17.00 -10.97
CA VAL A 193 1.56 17.94 -10.55
C VAL A 193 1.04 18.74 -11.75
N ARG A 194 1.94 19.34 -12.55
CA ARG A 194 1.55 20.09 -13.75
C ARG A 194 0.79 19.23 -14.74
N ARG A 195 1.26 18.01 -14.99
CA ARG A 195 0.63 17.07 -15.92
C ARG A 195 -0.78 16.66 -15.46
N LEU A 196 -0.94 16.31 -14.18
CA LEU A 196 -2.25 15.95 -13.62
C LEU A 196 -3.24 17.12 -13.73
N ARG A 197 -2.81 18.35 -13.44
CA ARG A 197 -3.65 19.55 -13.57
C ARG A 197 -4.05 19.77 -15.04
N GLN A 198 -3.10 19.69 -15.96
CA GLN A 198 -3.37 19.84 -17.40
C GLN A 198 -4.37 18.81 -17.91
N ILE A 199 -4.19 17.53 -17.57
CA ILE A 199 -5.11 16.46 -17.96
C ILE A 199 -6.51 16.73 -17.41
N ASN A 200 -6.59 17.17 -16.16
CA ASN A 200 -7.85 17.48 -15.51
C ASN A 200 -8.58 18.66 -16.21
N GLU A 201 -7.86 19.73 -16.55
CA GLU A 201 -8.39 20.89 -17.26
C GLU A 201 -8.85 20.52 -18.68
N GLN A 202 -8.03 19.76 -19.43
CA GLN A 202 -8.32 19.38 -20.83
C GLN A 202 -9.52 18.46 -20.96
N HIS A 203 -9.71 17.56 -20.02
CA HIS A 203 -10.72 16.51 -20.13
C HIS A 203 -11.94 16.73 -19.22
N GLY A 204 -11.89 17.74 -18.35
CA GLY A 204 -13.03 18.10 -17.46
C GLY A 204 -13.48 16.94 -16.57
N PHE A 205 -12.56 16.02 -16.21
CA PHE A 205 -12.89 14.80 -15.48
C PHE A 205 -13.45 15.02 -14.07
N VAL A 206 -13.35 16.23 -13.55
CA VAL A 206 -13.65 16.56 -12.14
C VAL A 206 -14.93 17.37 -11.98
N ARG A 207 -15.90 17.21 -12.87
CA ARG A 207 -17.17 17.91 -12.68
C ARG A 207 -17.94 17.40 -11.45
N ASP A 208 -17.80 16.11 -11.14
CA ASP A 208 -18.59 15.45 -10.10
C ASP A 208 -17.77 14.96 -8.90
N ILE A 209 -16.45 14.76 -9.05
CA ILE A 209 -15.56 14.26 -7.98
C ILE A 209 -14.37 15.20 -7.83
N PRO A 210 -14.25 15.94 -6.71
CA PRO A 210 -13.13 16.83 -6.46
C PRO A 210 -11.77 16.11 -6.50
N LEU A 211 -10.82 16.68 -7.26
CA LEU A 211 -9.44 16.24 -7.33
C LEU A 211 -8.56 17.14 -6.48
N GLU A 212 -7.89 16.55 -5.51
CA GLU A 212 -6.89 17.21 -4.67
C GLU A 212 -5.49 16.72 -5.05
N ILE A 213 -4.50 17.61 -5.12
CA ILE A 213 -3.11 17.25 -5.39
C ILE A 213 -2.26 17.85 -4.29
N GLU A 214 -1.65 16.99 -3.47
CA GLU A 214 -0.89 17.34 -2.29
C GLU A 214 0.57 16.89 -2.43
N PRO A 215 1.52 17.56 -1.80
CA PRO A 215 2.88 17.06 -1.67
C PRO A 215 2.91 15.83 -0.76
N PHE A 216 4.00 15.05 -0.86
CA PHE A 216 4.23 13.98 0.10
C PHE A 216 4.30 14.57 1.52
N PRO A 217 3.59 13.96 2.48
CA PRO A 217 3.69 14.35 3.87
C PRO A 217 5.10 14.10 4.44
N PRO A 218 5.49 14.79 5.52
CA PRO A 218 6.74 14.51 6.21
C PRO A 218 6.87 13.04 6.61
N GLY A 219 8.02 12.44 6.34
CA GLY A 219 8.30 11.02 6.64
C GLY A 219 7.83 10.03 5.58
N VAL A 220 7.01 10.44 4.62
CA VAL A 220 6.65 9.60 3.46
C VAL A 220 7.71 9.78 2.38
N VAL A 221 8.49 8.74 2.14
CA VAL A 221 9.57 8.74 1.14
C VAL A 221 9.56 7.47 0.31
N ILE A 222 9.94 7.58 -0.95
CA ILE A 222 10.17 6.41 -1.79
C ILE A 222 11.58 5.90 -1.52
N ARG A 223 11.67 4.79 -0.85
CA ARG A 223 12.94 4.14 -0.51
C ARG A 223 13.59 3.58 -1.75
N LYS A 224 14.91 3.68 -1.82
CA LYS A 224 15.69 3.20 -2.94
C LYS A 224 16.09 1.73 -2.73
N ARG A 225 16.15 0.99 -3.83
CA ARG A 225 16.84 -0.29 -3.86
C ARG A 225 18.34 -0.04 -3.95
N PRO A 226 19.18 -0.89 -3.34
CA PRO A 226 20.62 -0.85 -3.62
C PRO A 226 20.83 -1.07 -5.11
N ASP A 227 21.71 -0.28 -5.72
CA ASP A 227 22.12 -0.50 -7.09
C ASP A 227 22.64 -1.91 -7.25
N ARG A 228 22.22 -2.60 -8.33
CA ARG A 228 22.63 -4.00 -8.56
C ARG A 228 24.15 -4.15 -8.70
N PHE A 229 24.86 -3.05 -8.95
CA PHE A 229 26.32 -2.98 -9.08
C PHE A 229 27.05 -2.80 -7.74
N GLU A 230 26.37 -2.37 -6.68
CA GLU A 230 26.94 -2.25 -5.32
C GLU A 230 26.81 -3.55 -4.49
N ARG A 231 26.41 -4.66 -5.09
CA ARG A 231 26.45 -5.95 -4.39
C ARG A 231 27.91 -6.33 -4.18
N PRO A 232 28.37 -6.41 -2.92
CA PRO A 232 29.72 -6.94 -2.69
C PRO A 232 29.81 -8.30 -3.37
N ASP A 233 30.88 -8.49 -4.12
CA ASP A 233 31.17 -9.72 -4.87
C ASP A 233 30.91 -10.92 -3.99
N ARG A 234 30.02 -11.81 -4.45
CA ARG A 234 29.84 -13.13 -3.89
C ARG A 234 31.02 -14.02 -4.33
N PHE A 235 32.21 -13.70 -3.88
CA PHE A 235 33.37 -14.56 -3.95
C PHE A 235 34.12 -14.46 -2.63
N GLU A 236 33.59 -15.15 -1.61
CA GLU A 236 34.44 -15.83 -0.65
C GLU A 236 33.75 -17.15 -0.32
N ALA A 237 34.47 -18.19 -0.61
CA ALA A 237 34.13 -19.61 -0.61
C ALA A 237 33.83 -20.16 0.78
#